data_6eec6f97b63dbd4f799df1e98db6c034
#
_entry.id   6eec6f97b63dbd4f799df1e98db6c034
#
_cell.length_a   1.000
_cell.length_b   1.000
_cell.length_c   1.000
_cell.angle_alpha   90.00
_cell.angle_beta   90.00
_cell.angle_gamma   90.00
#
_symmetry.space_group_name_H-M   'P 1'
#
loop_
_entity.id
_entity.type
_entity.pdbx_description
1 polymer ?
#
loop_
_entity_poly.entity_id
_entity_poly.type
_entity_poly.pdbx_seq_one_letter_code
_entity_poly.pdbx_strand_id
1 'polypeptide(L)'
;MSIDETTVAPKIEGVLFDLDGTLGNTIPICLGAFRSAIEPFAGRAISDAEIIATFGPCEEGTVHVLAPGHAAEALAGYLHHYAILHESCTEPFAGVPEMLTNLQKRGVKLALVTGKGQGSADISLERMNLAPYFEHIEVGSPLGPRKSEAITEILGRWGMEPSAAVYVGDAPSDIPSARRAGTYAIAAAWADSADPDLLRAENPDALFTTLADFEAWLLPRLV
;
A
#
# COMPACT_ATOMS: atom_id res chain seq x y z
N MET A 1 -27.16 7.80 -28.35
CA MET A 1 -25.69 7.83 -28.41
C MET A 1 -25.26 6.41 -28.15
N SER A 2 -24.76 5.70 -29.17
CA SER A 2 -24.29 4.31 -29.05
C SER A 2 -23.08 4.27 -28.12
N ILE A 3 -23.18 3.42 -27.11
CA ILE A 3 -22.05 3.02 -26.29
C ILE A 3 -21.17 2.16 -27.21
N ASP A 4 -19.94 2.59 -27.41
CA ASP A 4 -18.96 1.84 -28.22
C ASP A 4 -18.53 0.61 -27.38
N GLU A 5 -19.07 -0.56 -27.69
CA GLU A 5 -18.90 -1.84 -27.02
C GLU A 5 -17.55 -2.54 -27.37
N THR A 6 -16.57 -1.81 -27.89
CA THR A 6 -15.29 -2.43 -28.35
C THR A 6 -14.10 -2.19 -27.46
N THR A 7 -14.28 -1.82 -26.18
CA THR A 7 -13.14 -1.84 -25.26
C THR A 7 -12.92 -3.27 -24.78
N VAL A 8 -12.02 -3.99 -25.44
CA VAL A 8 -11.55 -5.31 -24.99
C VAL A 8 -11.06 -5.16 -23.55
N ALA A 9 -11.62 -5.97 -22.64
CA ALA A 9 -11.19 -5.92 -21.25
C ALA A 9 -9.67 -6.12 -21.17
N PRO A 10 -8.97 -5.35 -20.30
CA PRO A 10 -7.53 -5.45 -20.19
C PRO A 10 -7.13 -6.89 -19.84
N LYS A 11 -6.07 -7.37 -20.47
CA LYS A 11 -5.44 -8.64 -20.12
C LYS A 11 -4.37 -8.35 -19.07
N ILE A 12 -4.55 -8.88 -17.87
CA ILE A 12 -3.69 -8.62 -16.71
C ILE A 12 -2.73 -9.79 -16.51
N GLU A 13 -1.45 -9.47 -16.45
CA GLU A 13 -0.33 -10.40 -16.23
C GLU A 13 0.35 -10.16 -14.88
N GLY A 14 0.21 -8.93 -14.32
CA GLY A 14 0.83 -8.54 -13.06
C GLY A 14 -0.08 -7.74 -12.15
N VAL A 15 0.06 -7.96 -10.85
CA VAL A 15 -0.64 -7.21 -9.81
C VAL A 15 0.37 -6.71 -8.79
N LEU A 16 0.38 -5.39 -8.58
CA LEU A 16 1.19 -4.74 -7.56
C LEU A 16 0.25 -4.24 -6.47
N PHE A 17 0.61 -4.48 -5.22
CA PHE A 17 -0.21 -4.11 -4.06
C PHE A 17 0.51 -3.10 -3.17
N ASP A 18 -0.23 -2.18 -2.57
CA ASP A 18 0.18 -1.54 -1.33
C ASP A 18 0.02 -2.50 -0.14
N LEU A 19 0.50 -2.12 1.02
CA LEU A 19 0.46 -2.93 2.25
C LEU A 19 -0.58 -2.41 3.24
N ASP A 20 -0.35 -1.20 3.76
CA ASP A 20 -1.18 -0.61 4.81
C ASP A 20 -2.58 -0.29 4.27
N GLY A 21 -3.64 -0.76 4.94
CA GLY A 21 -5.02 -0.56 4.48
C GLY A 21 -5.42 -1.36 3.23
N THR A 22 -4.46 -1.99 2.54
CA THR A 22 -4.70 -2.77 1.32
C THR A 22 -4.60 -4.28 1.58
N LEU A 23 -3.50 -4.76 2.14
CA LEU A 23 -3.31 -6.18 2.48
C LEU A 23 -3.50 -6.44 3.98
N GLY A 24 -3.27 -5.45 4.84
CA GLY A 24 -3.43 -5.55 6.29
C GLY A 24 -3.96 -4.28 6.92
N ASN A 25 -4.65 -4.44 8.06
CA ASN A 25 -5.21 -3.32 8.84
C ASN A 25 -4.15 -2.69 9.75
N THR A 26 -3.10 -2.13 9.16
CA THR A 26 -1.92 -1.63 9.86
C THR A 26 -1.91 -0.12 10.09
N ILE A 27 -2.82 0.64 9.49
CA ILE A 27 -2.91 2.10 9.69
C ILE A 27 -3.12 2.47 11.17
N PRO A 28 -4.03 1.85 11.95
CA PRO A 28 -4.17 2.18 13.37
C PRO A 28 -2.91 1.92 14.18
N ILE A 29 -2.16 0.86 13.83
CA ILE A 29 -0.89 0.49 14.47
C ILE A 29 0.18 1.55 14.15
N CYS A 30 0.26 1.94 12.88
CA CYS A 30 1.18 2.97 12.39
C CYS A 30 0.97 4.29 13.15
N LEU A 31 -0.27 4.77 13.23
CA LEU A 31 -0.62 6.00 13.95
C LEU A 31 -0.31 5.89 15.45
N GLY A 32 -0.64 4.75 16.08
CA GLY A 32 -0.32 4.48 17.49
C GLY A 32 1.19 4.48 17.77
N ALA A 33 1.98 3.89 16.90
CA ALA A 33 3.43 3.85 17.00
C ALA A 33 4.05 5.25 16.84
N PHE A 34 3.57 6.05 15.89
CA PHE A 34 4.02 7.44 15.74
C PHE A 34 3.69 8.27 16.99
N ARG A 35 2.46 8.21 17.52
CA ARG A 35 2.13 8.91 18.76
C ARG A 35 3.09 8.55 19.89
N SER A 36 3.26 7.26 20.15
CA SER A 36 4.12 6.78 21.21
C SER A 36 5.59 7.22 21.05
N ALA A 37 6.07 7.34 19.81
CA ALA A 37 7.44 7.72 19.51
C ALA A 37 7.67 9.24 19.53
N ILE A 38 6.67 10.05 19.15
CA ILE A 38 6.82 11.49 18.94
C ILE A 38 6.44 12.30 20.16
N GLU A 39 5.36 11.94 20.90
CA GLU A 39 4.85 12.70 22.03
C GLU A 39 5.87 13.00 23.12
N PRO A 40 6.82 12.09 23.47
CA PRO A 40 7.87 12.39 24.43
C PRO A 40 8.78 13.57 24.04
N PHE A 41 8.99 13.78 22.76
CA PHE A 41 9.82 14.87 22.24
C PHE A 41 8.98 16.14 21.95
N ALA A 42 7.73 15.98 21.55
CA ALA A 42 6.83 17.10 21.31
C ALA A 42 6.32 17.77 22.60
N GLY A 43 6.32 17.04 23.73
CA GLY A 43 5.80 17.51 25.01
C GLY A 43 4.27 17.72 25.02
N ARG A 44 3.56 17.16 24.01
CA ARG A 44 2.11 17.25 23.85
C ARG A 44 1.57 16.04 23.08
N ALA A 45 0.28 15.83 23.18
CA ALA A 45 -0.43 14.87 22.33
C ALA A 45 -0.37 15.29 20.86
N ILE A 46 -0.24 14.29 19.97
CA ILE A 46 -0.21 14.43 18.51
C ILE A 46 -1.45 13.76 17.95
N SER A 47 -2.23 14.48 17.16
CA SER A 47 -3.42 13.95 16.51
C SER A 47 -3.08 13.09 15.29
N ASP A 48 -4.00 12.17 14.92
CA ASP A 48 -3.86 11.37 13.70
C ASP A 48 -3.77 12.26 12.46
N ALA A 49 -4.52 13.35 12.41
CA ALA A 49 -4.48 14.29 11.30
C ALA A 49 -3.10 14.95 11.13
N GLU A 50 -2.40 15.27 12.23
CA GLU A 50 -1.04 15.82 12.18
C GLU A 50 -0.05 14.79 11.65
N ILE A 51 -0.19 13.51 12.03
CA ILE A 51 0.66 12.43 11.54
C ILE A 51 0.39 12.20 10.04
N ILE A 52 -0.87 12.03 9.67
CA ILE A 52 -1.29 11.77 8.28
C ILE A 52 -0.86 12.91 7.34
N ALA A 53 -0.88 14.15 7.80
CA ALA A 53 -0.44 15.30 7.02
C ALA A 53 1.06 15.25 6.64
N THR A 54 1.86 14.38 7.29
CA THR A 54 3.28 14.17 6.96
C THR A 54 3.52 12.97 6.05
N PHE A 55 2.47 12.21 5.71
CA PHE A 55 2.62 11.04 4.85
C PHE A 55 3.00 11.43 3.42
N GLY A 56 3.81 10.58 2.81
CA GLY A 56 4.41 10.78 1.50
C GLY A 56 5.83 10.24 1.49
N PRO A 57 6.78 10.80 2.29
CA PRO A 57 8.00 10.09 2.63
C PRO A 57 7.69 8.91 3.59
N CYS A 58 8.62 7.97 3.70
CA CYS A 58 8.53 6.89 4.69
C CYS A 58 8.72 7.42 6.13
N GLU A 59 8.71 6.53 7.12
CA GLU A 59 8.73 6.89 8.54
C GLU A 59 9.93 7.76 8.93
N GLU A 60 11.09 7.55 8.31
CA GLU A 60 12.29 8.37 8.52
C GLU A 60 12.02 9.84 8.19
N GLY A 61 11.29 10.10 7.10
CA GLY A 61 10.91 11.46 6.72
C GLY A 61 9.85 12.04 7.66
N THR A 62 8.87 11.25 8.05
CA THR A 62 7.81 11.63 8.99
C THR A 62 8.38 12.03 10.36
N VAL A 63 9.27 11.21 10.95
CA VAL A 63 9.87 11.53 12.26
C VAL A 63 10.78 12.76 12.18
N HIS A 64 11.41 12.98 11.02
CA HIS A 64 12.22 14.18 10.82
C HIS A 64 11.38 15.48 10.90
N VAL A 65 10.15 15.44 10.43
CA VAL A 65 9.20 16.56 10.49
C VAL A 65 8.61 16.72 11.88
N LEU A 66 8.18 15.61 12.51
CA LEU A 66 7.41 15.66 13.75
C LEU A 66 8.29 15.74 15.01
N ALA A 67 9.55 15.27 14.95
CA ALA A 67 10.52 15.33 16.05
C ALA A 67 11.87 15.91 15.57
N PRO A 68 11.91 17.17 15.12
CA PRO A 68 13.14 17.78 14.62
C PRO A 68 14.21 17.79 15.72
N GLY A 69 15.42 17.32 15.38
CA GLY A 69 16.52 17.16 16.32
C GLY A 69 16.54 15.82 17.09
N HIS A 70 15.49 15.02 17.03
CA HIS A 70 15.35 13.71 17.69
C HIS A 70 14.94 12.60 16.71
N ALA A 71 15.17 12.78 15.41
CA ALA A 71 14.66 11.88 14.38
C ALA A 71 15.16 10.42 14.56
N ALA A 72 16.41 10.23 14.96
CA ALA A 72 16.98 8.89 15.15
C ALA A 72 16.33 8.16 16.34
N GLU A 73 16.17 8.85 17.47
CA GLU A 73 15.52 8.31 18.68
C GLU A 73 14.03 8.06 18.42
N ALA A 74 13.36 8.99 17.73
CA ALA A 74 11.96 8.86 17.37
C ALA A 74 11.72 7.69 16.40
N LEU A 75 12.60 7.48 15.41
CA LEU A 75 12.51 6.33 14.51
C LEU A 75 12.70 5.01 15.26
N ALA A 76 13.71 4.93 16.15
CA ALA A 76 13.93 3.74 16.95
C ALA A 76 12.72 3.45 17.86
N GLY A 77 12.15 4.50 18.48
CA GLY A 77 10.91 4.41 19.25
C GLY A 77 9.72 3.95 18.40
N TYR A 78 9.57 4.51 17.20
CA TYR A 78 8.52 4.10 16.27
C TYR A 78 8.61 2.60 15.94
N LEU A 79 9.76 2.11 15.51
CA LEU A 79 9.93 0.70 15.15
C LEU A 79 9.68 -0.22 16.36
N HIS A 80 10.15 0.18 17.55
CA HIS A 80 9.87 -0.56 18.78
C HIS A 80 8.38 -0.65 19.10
N HIS A 81 7.66 0.48 19.10
CA HIS A 81 6.22 0.51 19.37
C HIS A 81 5.41 -0.16 18.25
N TYR A 82 5.84 -0.01 17.00
CA TYR A 82 5.21 -0.67 15.86
C TYR A 82 5.24 -2.19 16.01
N ALA A 83 6.41 -2.76 16.37
CA ALA A 83 6.55 -4.19 16.59
C ALA A 83 5.64 -4.71 17.72
N ILE A 84 5.52 -3.93 18.83
CA ILE A 84 4.64 -4.28 19.96
C ILE A 84 3.17 -4.21 19.55
N LEU A 85 2.75 -3.11 18.95
CA LEU A 85 1.36 -2.92 18.54
C LEU A 85 0.93 -3.91 17.45
N HIS A 86 1.87 -4.35 16.62
CA HIS A 86 1.63 -5.33 15.57
C HIS A 86 1.27 -6.73 16.11
N GLU A 87 1.48 -7.00 17.41
CA GLU A 87 0.98 -8.21 18.06
C GLU A 87 -0.56 -8.31 18.04
N SER A 88 -1.26 -7.20 17.88
CA SER A 88 -2.72 -7.15 17.73
C SER A 88 -3.21 -7.31 16.28
N CYS A 89 -2.29 -7.38 15.29
CA CYS A 89 -2.60 -7.49 13.87
C CYS A 89 -1.60 -8.44 13.19
N THR A 90 -1.69 -9.72 13.52
CA THR A 90 -0.78 -10.75 13.01
C THR A 90 -1.24 -11.39 11.71
N GLU A 91 -2.48 -11.12 11.30
CA GLU A 91 -3.09 -11.65 10.09
C GLU A 91 -3.37 -10.54 9.08
N PRO A 92 -3.19 -10.78 7.78
CA PRO A 92 -3.68 -9.88 6.74
C PRO A 92 -5.22 -9.85 6.73
N PHE A 93 -5.82 -9.00 5.90
CA PHE A 93 -7.28 -9.05 5.72
C PHE A 93 -7.73 -10.45 5.29
N ALA A 94 -8.92 -10.84 5.79
CA ALA A 94 -9.51 -12.14 5.45
C ALA A 94 -9.64 -12.33 3.93
N GLY A 95 -9.15 -13.46 3.42
CA GLY A 95 -9.13 -13.80 2.00
C GLY A 95 -7.86 -13.37 1.25
N VAL A 96 -7.02 -12.49 1.82
CA VAL A 96 -5.75 -12.06 1.16
C VAL A 96 -4.81 -13.23 0.89
N PRO A 97 -4.50 -14.13 1.84
CA PRO A 97 -3.61 -15.26 1.56
C PRO A 97 -4.14 -16.18 0.46
N GLU A 98 -5.45 -16.44 0.47
CA GLU A 98 -6.12 -17.26 -0.53
C GLU A 98 -6.05 -16.62 -1.92
N MET A 99 -6.35 -15.31 -2.01
CA MET A 99 -6.26 -14.54 -3.25
C MET A 99 -4.83 -14.57 -3.81
N LEU A 100 -3.83 -14.24 -3.00
CA LEU A 100 -2.43 -14.22 -3.44
C LEU A 100 -1.97 -15.61 -3.91
N THR A 101 -2.34 -16.67 -3.18
CA THR A 101 -2.09 -18.06 -3.58
C THR A 101 -2.74 -18.40 -4.91
N ASN A 102 -3.98 -17.98 -5.14
CA ASN A 102 -4.71 -18.23 -6.38
C ASN A 102 -4.06 -17.50 -7.56
N LEU A 103 -3.61 -16.26 -7.37
CA LEU A 103 -2.92 -15.49 -8.38
C LEU A 103 -1.57 -16.13 -8.76
N GLN A 104 -0.77 -16.56 -7.76
CA GLN A 104 0.49 -17.28 -8.01
C GLN A 104 0.26 -18.59 -8.81
N LYS A 105 -0.75 -19.39 -8.46
CA LYS A 105 -1.09 -20.63 -9.17
C LYS A 105 -1.50 -20.40 -10.63
N ARG A 106 -1.96 -19.20 -10.96
CA ARG A 106 -2.31 -18.78 -12.32
C ARG A 106 -1.13 -18.16 -13.07
N GLY A 107 0.05 -18.08 -12.45
CA GLY A 107 1.23 -17.48 -13.06
C GLY A 107 1.23 -15.97 -13.11
N VAL A 108 0.35 -15.30 -12.36
CA VAL A 108 0.31 -13.83 -12.26
C VAL A 108 1.53 -13.37 -11.47
N LYS A 109 2.25 -12.39 -11.98
CA LYS A 109 3.37 -11.77 -11.29
C LYS A 109 2.87 -10.87 -10.17
N LEU A 110 3.42 -11.02 -8.97
CA LEU A 110 3.03 -10.28 -7.78
C LEU A 110 4.19 -9.45 -7.23
N ALA A 111 3.93 -8.20 -6.92
CA ALA A 111 4.86 -7.32 -6.23
C ALA A 111 4.18 -6.51 -5.13
N LEU A 112 4.97 -6.09 -4.15
CA LEU A 112 4.58 -5.14 -3.13
C LEU A 112 5.28 -3.80 -3.40
N VAL A 113 4.52 -2.71 -3.35
CA VAL A 113 5.04 -1.34 -3.43
C VAL A 113 4.38 -0.51 -2.36
N THR A 114 5.08 -0.26 -1.28
CA THR A 114 4.54 0.43 -0.11
C THR A 114 5.24 1.76 0.17
N GLY A 115 4.55 2.67 0.84
CA GLY A 115 5.13 3.91 1.37
C GLY A 115 5.95 3.72 2.64
N LYS A 116 5.87 2.54 3.28
CA LYS A 116 6.62 2.23 4.50
C LYS A 116 8.12 2.22 4.27
N GLY A 117 8.89 2.57 5.30
CA GLY A 117 10.33 2.31 5.35
C GLY A 117 10.63 0.83 5.55
N GLN A 118 11.88 0.44 5.27
CA GLN A 118 12.31 -0.95 5.32
C GLN A 118 12.00 -1.64 6.66
N GLY A 119 12.29 -0.97 7.79
CA GLY A 119 12.16 -1.59 9.11
C GLY A 119 10.72 -1.97 9.46
N SER A 120 9.75 -1.11 9.18
CA SER A 120 8.34 -1.39 9.48
C SER A 120 7.70 -2.32 8.44
N ALA A 121 8.16 -2.27 7.18
CA ALA A 121 7.76 -3.22 6.16
C ALA A 121 8.20 -4.64 6.51
N ASP A 122 9.45 -4.82 6.96
CA ASP A 122 9.97 -6.12 7.39
C ASP A 122 9.15 -6.71 8.55
N ILE A 123 8.82 -5.88 9.55
CA ILE A 123 7.98 -6.30 10.69
C ILE A 123 6.61 -6.79 10.20
N SER A 124 5.93 -6.04 9.33
CA SER A 124 4.60 -6.42 8.83
C SER A 124 4.65 -7.68 7.98
N LEU A 125 5.62 -7.75 7.06
CA LEU A 125 5.77 -8.89 6.16
C LEU A 125 6.09 -10.19 6.92
N GLU A 126 6.92 -10.11 7.96
CA GLU A 126 7.22 -11.25 8.83
C GLU A 126 5.98 -11.67 9.63
N ARG A 127 5.32 -10.72 10.32
CA ARG A 127 4.16 -11.00 11.18
C ARG A 127 2.98 -11.59 10.42
N MET A 128 2.72 -11.11 9.20
CA MET A 128 1.61 -11.56 8.36
C MET A 128 2.01 -12.68 7.38
N ASN A 129 3.28 -13.10 7.38
CA ASN A 129 3.82 -14.09 6.44
C ASN A 129 3.50 -13.77 4.97
N LEU A 130 3.66 -12.52 4.57
CA LEU A 130 3.31 -12.04 3.23
C LEU A 130 4.49 -12.03 2.25
N ALA A 131 5.74 -11.91 2.72
CA ALA A 131 6.91 -11.81 1.85
C ALA A 131 7.01 -12.93 0.79
N PRO A 132 6.66 -14.22 1.08
CA PRO A 132 6.79 -15.30 0.10
C PRO A 132 5.88 -15.18 -1.14
N TYR A 133 4.89 -14.28 -1.11
CA TYR A 133 3.99 -14.10 -2.25
C TYR A 133 4.58 -13.20 -3.34
N PHE A 134 5.56 -12.36 -3.02
CA PHE A 134 6.01 -11.29 -3.90
C PHE A 134 7.38 -11.58 -4.53
N GLU A 135 7.49 -11.42 -5.85
CA GLU A 135 8.76 -11.48 -6.57
C GLU A 135 9.63 -10.26 -6.28
N HIS A 136 8.99 -9.10 -6.06
CA HIS A 136 9.65 -7.84 -5.74
C HIS A 136 8.91 -7.13 -4.61
N ILE A 137 9.68 -6.51 -3.72
CA ILE A 137 9.19 -5.69 -2.62
C ILE A 137 9.95 -4.36 -2.68
N GLU A 138 9.22 -3.27 -2.92
CA GLU A 138 9.77 -1.92 -2.95
C GLU A 138 9.16 -1.11 -1.81
N VAL A 139 10.02 -0.48 -1.04
CA VAL A 139 9.66 0.33 0.13
C VAL A 139 9.75 1.82 -0.17
N GLY A 140 9.22 2.63 0.73
CA GLY A 140 9.24 4.08 0.66
C GLY A 140 10.64 4.69 0.78
N SER A 141 10.71 6.00 0.61
CA SER A 141 11.94 6.78 0.70
C SER A 141 11.78 7.94 1.69
N PRO A 142 12.81 8.26 2.48
CA PRO A 142 12.78 9.44 3.35
C PRO A 142 12.76 10.77 2.58
N LEU A 143 13.10 10.74 1.30
CA LEU A 143 13.19 11.93 0.44
C LEU A 143 11.84 12.33 -0.16
N GLY A 144 10.83 11.48 -0.08
CA GLY A 144 9.49 11.74 -0.62
C GLY A 144 8.84 10.50 -1.24
N PRO A 145 7.61 10.66 -1.76
CA PRO A 145 6.88 9.56 -2.36
C PRO A 145 7.59 9.06 -3.62
N ARG A 146 7.74 7.72 -3.75
CA ARG A 146 8.39 7.06 -4.89
C ARG A 146 7.59 5.90 -5.52
N LYS A 147 6.31 5.75 -5.14
CA LYS A 147 5.48 4.62 -5.61
C LYS A 147 5.46 4.52 -7.15
N SER A 148 5.28 5.64 -7.84
CA SER A 148 5.25 5.68 -9.32
C SER A 148 6.55 5.16 -9.94
N GLU A 149 7.70 5.57 -9.42
CA GLU A 149 9.02 5.12 -9.86
C GLU A 149 9.22 3.62 -9.56
N ALA A 150 8.86 3.19 -8.35
CA ALA A 150 8.98 1.79 -7.93
C ALA A 150 8.11 0.86 -8.79
N ILE A 151 6.88 1.25 -9.11
CA ILE A 151 6.02 0.50 -10.04
C ILE A 151 6.69 0.38 -11.40
N THR A 152 7.20 1.49 -11.94
CA THR A 152 7.88 1.50 -13.25
C THR A 152 9.13 0.61 -13.26
N GLU A 153 9.93 0.64 -12.20
CA GLU A 153 11.12 -0.21 -12.04
C GLU A 153 10.76 -1.70 -12.03
N ILE A 154 9.69 -2.09 -11.31
CA ILE A 154 9.21 -3.47 -11.26
C ILE A 154 8.73 -3.94 -12.63
N LEU A 155 7.93 -3.12 -13.32
CA LEU A 155 7.46 -3.44 -14.67
C LEU A 155 8.63 -3.63 -15.64
N GLY A 156 9.66 -2.79 -15.53
CA GLY A 156 10.89 -2.94 -16.31
C GLY A 156 11.63 -4.24 -16.02
N ARG A 157 11.73 -4.66 -14.75
CA ARG A 157 12.32 -5.96 -14.35
C ARG A 157 11.51 -7.14 -14.87
N TRP A 158 10.19 -7.01 -14.94
CA TRP A 158 9.31 -8.04 -15.49
C TRP A 158 9.27 -8.08 -17.00
N GLY A 159 9.76 -7.03 -17.68
CA GLY A 159 9.59 -6.85 -19.12
C GLY A 159 8.13 -6.75 -19.52
N MET A 160 7.31 -6.14 -18.66
CA MET A 160 5.86 -6.10 -18.77
C MET A 160 5.40 -4.70 -19.21
N GLU A 161 4.46 -4.68 -20.18
CA GLU A 161 3.81 -3.44 -20.57
C GLU A 161 2.94 -2.91 -19.42
N PRO A 162 2.98 -1.61 -19.10
CA PRO A 162 2.21 -1.05 -17.99
C PRO A 162 0.70 -1.35 -18.06
N SER A 163 0.13 -1.39 -19.27
CA SER A 163 -1.28 -1.72 -19.50
C SER A 163 -1.65 -3.18 -19.23
N ALA A 164 -0.67 -4.05 -18.99
CA ALA A 164 -0.87 -5.44 -18.56
C ALA A 164 -0.80 -5.61 -17.05
N ALA A 165 -0.67 -4.52 -16.30
CA ALA A 165 -0.58 -4.55 -14.85
C ALA A 165 -1.64 -3.68 -14.17
N VAL A 166 -2.00 -4.06 -12.94
CA VAL A 166 -2.81 -3.24 -12.04
C VAL A 166 -2.02 -2.90 -10.79
N TYR A 167 -2.20 -1.70 -10.27
CA TYR A 167 -1.76 -1.32 -8.93
C TYR A 167 -2.98 -1.14 -8.03
N VAL A 168 -2.95 -1.75 -6.86
CA VAL A 168 -4.05 -1.79 -5.89
C VAL A 168 -3.61 -1.09 -4.61
N GLY A 169 -4.31 -0.04 -4.21
CA GLY A 169 -4.00 0.71 -2.99
C GLY A 169 -5.22 1.42 -2.41
N ASP A 170 -5.16 1.78 -1.13
CA ASP A 170 -6.25 2.39 -0.35
C ASP A 170 -6.08 3.89 -0.13
N ALA A 171 -4.91 4.44 -0.42
CA ALA A 171 -4.66 5.86 -0.26
C ALA A 171 -5.01 6.65 -1.55
N PRO A 172 -5.57 7.88 -1.43
CA PRO A 172 -5.81 8.74 -2.59
C PRO A 172 -4.58 8.94 -3.47
N SER A 173 -3.37 8.98 -2.89
CA SER A 173 -2.10 9.13 -3.60
C SER A 173 -1.70 7.92 -4.47
N ASP A 174 -2.31 6.77 -4.25
CA ASP A 174 -2.05 5.54 -5.01
C ASP A 174 -2.55 5.65 -6.45
N ILE A 175 -3.72 6.27 -6.62
CA ILE A 175 -4.35 6.42 -7.92
C ILE A 175 -3.49 7.23 -8.90
N PRO A 176 -3.05 8.47 -8.58
CA PRO A 176 -2.14 9.20 -9.46
C PRO A 176 -0.76 8.52 -9.59
N SER A 177 -0.31 7.74 -8.60
CA SER A 177 0.96 7.02 -8.69
C SER A 177 0.89 5.88 -9.71
N ALA A 178 -0.16 5.05 -9.65
CA ALA A 178 -0.46 4.02 -10.64
C ALA A 178 -0.58 4.60 -12.04
N ARG A 179 -1.36 5.65 -12.18
CA ARG A 179 -1.60 6.33 -13.47
C ARG A 179 -0.33 6.91 -14.08
N ARG A 180 0.57 7.51 -13.27
CA ARG A 180 1.88 7.98 -13.76
C ARG A 180 2.78 6.85 -14.24
N ALA A 181 2.68 5.67 -13.60
CA ALA A 181 3.38 4.47 -14.06
C ALA A 181 2.72 3.79 -15.27
N GLY A 182 1.50 4.21 -15.67
CA GLY A 182 0.76 3.69 -16.81
C GLY A 182 -0.03 2.40 -16.53
N THR A 183 -0.12 1.96 -15.27
CA THR A 183 -0.92 0.81 -14.86
C THR A 183 -2.38 1.19 -14.62
N TYR A 184 -3.27 0.18 -14.59
CA TYR A 184 -4.60 0.39 -14.05
C TYR A 184 -4.53 0.72 -12.57
N ALA A 185 -5.28 1.75 -12.16
CA ALA A 185 -5.35 2.23 -10.79
C ALA A 185 -6.61 1.67 -10.09
N ILE A 186 -6.44 0.74 -9.18
CA ILE A 186 -7.53 0.10 -8.46
C ILE A 186 -7.56 0.62 -7.02
N ALA A 187 -8.70 1.21 -6.66
CA ALA A 187 -8.92 1.70 -5.30
C ALA A 187 -9.44 0.58 -4.39
N ALA A 188 -8.68 0.29 -3.33
CA ALA A 188 -9.00 -0.65 -2.28
C ALA A 188 -9.75 0.07 -1.15
N ALA A 189 -11.07 0.01 -1.14
CA ALA A 189 -11.92 0.68 -0.14
C ALA A 189 -12.54 -0.32 0.85
N TRP A 190 -11.87 -1.41 1.17
CA TRP A 190 -12.34 -2.45 2.09
C TRP A 190 -11.81 -2.34 3.52
N ALA A 191 -10.80 -1.49 3.76
CA ALA A 191 -10.36 -1.18 5.11
C ALA A 191 -11.26 -0.10 5.74
N ASP A 192 -11.49 -0.17 7.05
CA ASP A 192 -12.24 0.85 7.80
C ASP A 192 -11.55 2.23 7.78
N SER A 193 -10.22 2.24 7.53
CA SER A 193 -9.42 3.46 7.40
C SER A 193 -9.54 4.12 6.02
N ALA A 194 -10.03 3.41 5.00
CA ALA A 194 -10.18 3.95 3.66
C ALA A 194 -11.40 4.88 3.56
N ASP A 195 -11.25 5.99 2.84
CA ASP A 195 -12.36 6.89 2.51
C ASP A 195 -12.76 6.71 1.04
N PRO A 196 -13.89 6.02 0.77
CA PRO A 196 -14.32 5.75 -0.61
C PRO A 196 -14.61 7.03 -1.42
N ASP A 197 -15.00 8.13 -0.77
CA ASP A 197 -15.32 9.37 -1.48
C ASP A 197 -14.04 10.11 -1.88
N LEU A 198 -13.03 10.13 -1.03
CA LEU A 198 -11.71 10.64 -1.39
C LEU A 198 -11.05 9.80 -2.50
N LEU A 199 -11.19 8.47 -2.44
CA LEU A 199 -10.69 7.58 -3.49
C LEU A 199 -11.40 7.82 -4.82
N ARG A 200 -12.74 7.99 -4.82
CA ARG A 200 -13.52 8.31 -6.04
C ARG A 200 -13.12 9.64 -6.65
N ALA A 201 -12.79 10.63 -5.83
CA ALA A 201 -12.36 11.96 -6.31
C ALA A 201 -11.09 11.89 -7.17
N GLU A 202 -10.23 10.88 -6.95
CA GLU A 202 -9.02 10.64 -7.76
C GLU A 202 -9.31 9.90 -9.08
N ASN A 203 -10.57 9.52 -9.34
CA ASN A 203 -11.02 8.82 -10.55
C ASN A 203 -10.26 7.51 -10.83
N PRO A 204 -10.25 6.51 -9.93
CA PRO A 204 -9.63 5.21 -10.19
C PRO A 204 -10.32 4.50 -11.37
N ASP A 205 -9.61 3.55 -12.01
CA ASP A 205 -10.20 2.72 -13.06
C ASP A 205 -11.28 1.79 -12.52
N ALA A 206 -11.15 1.36 -11.25
CA ALA A 206 -12.20 0.69 -10.48
C ALA A 206 -11.99 0.92 -8.97
N LEU A 207 -13.09 0.82 -8.20
CA LEU A 207 -13.08 0.90 -6.74
C LEU A 207 -13.90 -0.26 -6.18
N PHE A 208 -13.33 -0.95 -5.18
CA PHE A 208 -13.96 -2.08 -4.53
C PHE A 208 -14.00 -1.90 -3.02
N THR A 209 -15.17 -2.15 -2.43
CA THR A 209 -15.39 -2.11 -0.97
C THR A 209 -15.26 -3.48 -0.32
N THR A 210 -15.03 -4.52 -1.10
CA THR A 210 -14.71 -5.87 -0.62
C THR A 210 -13.62 -6.51 -1.47
N LEU A 211 -12.79 -7.34 -0.83
CA LEU A 211 -11.76 -8.11 -1.53
C LEU A 211 -12.38 -9.09 -2.53
N ALA A 212 -13.55 -9.66 -2.19
CA ALA A 212 -14.26 -10.61 -3.05
C ALA A 212 -14.72 -9.99 -4.37
N ASP A 213 -15.21 -8.74 -4.33
CA ASP A 213 -15.60 -8.02 -5.56
C ASP A 213 -14.39 -7.68 -6.43
N PHE A 214 -13.26 -7.33 -5.81
CA PHE A 214 -12.00 -7.14 -6.52
C PHE A 214 -11.55 -8.43 -7.21
N GLU A 215 -11.54 -9.56 -6.50
CA GLU A 215 -11.20 -10.86 -7.09
C GLU A 215 -12.15 -11.23 -8.25
N ALA A 216 -13.44 -11.08 -8.07
CA ALA A 216 -14.44 -11.34 -9.11
C ALA A 216 -14.24 -10.47 -10.36
N TRP A 217 -13.79 -9.23 -10.19
CA TRP A 217 -13.44 -8.33 -11.29
C TRP A 217 -12.11 -8.75 -11.96
N LEU A 218 -11.10 -9.13 -11.18
CA LEU A 218 -9.76 -9.43 -11.66
C LEU A 218 -9.69 -10.76 -12.42
N LEU A 219 -10.28 -11.83 -11.87
CA LEU A 219 -10.12 -13.19 -12.36
C LEU A 219 -10.45 -13.39 -13.86
N PRO A 220 -11.55 -12.80 -14.43
CA PRO A 220 -11.84 -12.94 -15.85
C PRO A 220 -10.88 -12.15 -16.77
N ARG A 221 -10.03 -11.28 -16.20
CA ARG A 221 -9.07 -10.43 -16.91
C ARG A 221 -7.65 -10.99 -16.93
N LEU A 222 -7.40 -12.05 -16.17
CA LEU A 222 -6.10 -12.71 -16.16
C LEU A 222 -5.82 -13.42 -17.48
N VAL A 223 -4.54 -13.44 -17.88
CA VAL A 223 -4.05 -14.10 -19.12
C VAL A 223 -3.87 -15.60 -18.89
#